data_e0fb7a4013af27eb32fb834d932d560e
#
_entry.id   e0fb7a4013af27eb32fb834d932d560e
#
_cell.length_a   1.000
_cell.length_b   1.000
_cell.length_c   1.000
_cell.angle_alpha   90.00
_cell.angle_beta   90.00
_cell.angle_gamma   90.00
#
_symmetry.space_group_name_H-M   'P 1'
#
loop_
_entity.id
_entity.type
_entity.pdbx_description
1 polymer ?
#
loop_
_entity_poly.entity_id
_entity_poly.type
_entity_poly.pdbx_seq_one_letter_code
_entity_poly.pdbx_strand_id
1 'polypeptide(L)'
;MGLKGKRIIPAFMAGMMLISMTTGCGKGGNDTTTADQTEQVTDTEETVTDDTTTEGTDDTTTEAAAEDRKIKVPAGRYHLVWNDEFDGDELSPDDWNYEEHEVGWVNNELQQYIPSDEYAYVKDGELVIQPVKKEENGKVSYYSGRVNTQNKHDVRYGWFEARIKVPEGKGFLPAFWMMPQDEDYYGQWPKCGEIDIMEVLGNSTNMNYGTIHYGEPHKQNQGSYTLSEGSFAEDYHVYAVDWEPGIISWYVDGVKYYETSDWFTAVEGEEEKPYPAPFDQPFHVILNVAVGGDWPGDPDETTIFDDRAAMKIDYVRIFQKDKYNENVEKPVDVLVMREPDETGNFVHNGDFAEAEDLDDDTDWKFLKLNGGEGSAEIKDNEIIIKTDNFGEEEYSIQLVQPEMPMEQGKKYKFSFEAYAEEERQMKPAVTAPDVDWIRYFPDTPIDLTTDWQTFEFEFDMTEASDDNGRVEFNMGNQKSTATIHIRNVRLEVVE
;
A
#
# COMPACT_ATOMS: atom_id res chain seq x y z
N MET A 1 -43.86 -27.02 -9.81
CA MET A 1 -42.76 -27.80 -9.21
C MET A 1 -41.47 -27.17 -9.76
N GLY A 2 -40.93 -26.22 -9.05
CA GLY A 2 -39.73 -25.46 -9.47
C GLY A 2 -38.53 -25.97 -8.67
N LEU A 3 -37.52 -26.34 -9.36
CA LEU A 3 -36.22 -26.69 -8.80
C LEU A 3 -35.44 -25.38 -8.51
N LYS A 4 -35.16 -25.11 -7.25
CA LYS A 4 -34.24 -24.09 -6.82
C LYS A 4 -32.80 -24.59 -7.04
N GLY A 5 -32.08 -24.02 -8.00
CA GLY A 5 -30.64 -24.23 -8.17
C GLY A 5 -29.88 -23.50 -7.08
N LYS A 6 -29.11 -24.20 -6.27
CA LYS A 6 -28.11 -23.63 -5.39
C LYS A 6 -26.94 -23.17 -6.24
N ARG A 7 -26.62 -21.88 -6.20
CA ARG A 7 -25.38 -21.35 -6.73
C ARG A 7 -24.24 -21.74 -5.77
N ILE A 8 -23.28 -22.46 -6.31
CA ILE A 8 -22.00 -22.76 -5.65
C ILE A 8 -21.05 -21.63 -6.07
N ILE A 9 -20.64 -20.83 -5.11
CA ILE A 9 -19.59 -19.83 -5.30
C ILE A 9 -18.26 -20.55 -5.08
N PRO A 10 -17.31 -20.53 -6.02
CA PRO A 10 -15.98 -21.08 -5.78
C PRO A 10 -15.18 -20.17 -4.85
N ALA A 11 -14.71 -20.72 -3.75
CA ALA A 11 -13.75 -20.07 -2.87
C ALA A 11 -12.39 -20.01 -3.59
N PHE A 12 -11.93 -18.81 -3.90
CA PHE A 12 -10.55 -18.57 -4.35
C PHE A 12 -9.69 -18.26 -3.12
N MET A 13 -8.63 -19.04 -2.96
CA MET A 13 -7.58 -18.79 -1.97
C MET A 13 -6.79 -17.55 -2.38
N ALA A 14 -6.93 -16.48 -1.61
CA ALA A 14 -5.96 -15.39 -1.64
C ALA A 14 -4.72 -15.84 -0.88
N GLY A 15 -3.56 -15.79 -1.53
CA GLY A 15 -2.28 -16.09 -0.91
C GLY A 15 -1.92 -14.99 0.08
N MET A 16 -2.03 -15.27 1.37
CA MET A 16 -1.58 -14.40 2.45
C MET A 16 -0.07 -14.43 2.55
N MET A 17 0.58 -13.27 2.39
CA MET A 17 1.92 -13.03 2.93
C MET A 17 1.80 -12.74 4.43
N LEU A 18 2.16 -13.69 5.27
CA LEU A 18 2.31 -13.52 6.72
C LEU A 18 3.70 -12.93 7.00
N ILE A 19 3.75 -11.68 7.39
CA ILE A 19 4.96 -11.08 8.00
C ILE A 19 4.87 -11.33 9.51
N SER A 20 5.69 -12.24 10.04
CA SER A 20 5.85 -12.45 11.47
C SER A 20 6.98 -11.55 11.98
N MET A 21 6.63 -10.51 12.75
CA MET A 21 7.60 -9.75 13.52
C MET A 21 7.88 -10.44 14.86
N THR A 22 9.10 -10.88 15.08
CA THR A 22 9.60 -11.28 16.39
C THR A 22 10.29 -10.11 17.06
N THR A 23 9.78 -9.73 18.23
CA THR A 23 10.36 -8.74 19.14
C THR A 23 11.62 -9.28 19.79
N GLY A 24 12.73 -8.59 19.60
CA GLY A 24 13.99 -8.80 20.34
C GLY A 24 14.35 -7.58 21.17
N CYS A 25 14.29 -7.73 22.49
CA CYS A 25 14.67 -6.73 23.49
C CYS A 25 16.17 -6.78 23.74
N GLY A 26 16.89 -5.67 23.64
CA GLY A 26 18.30 -5.57 24.03
C GLY A 26 18.70 -4.18 24.49
N LYS A 27 19.04 -4.07 25.78
CA LYS A 27 19.43 -2.86 26.52
C LYS A 27 20.89 -2.44 26.32
N GLY A 28 21.09 -1.11 26.45
CA GLY A 28 22.28 -0.54 27.13
C GLY A 28 23.25 0.21 26.22
N GLY A 29 23.43 1.49 26.48
CA GLY A 29 24.44 2.10 27.26
C GLY A 29 25.09 3.29 26.61
N ASN A 30 24.91 4.46 27.22
CA ASN A 30 25.73 5.68 27.34
C ASN A 30 27.04 5.82 26.50
N ASP A 31 27.33 6.97 25.91
CA ASP A 31 27.89 8.19 26.53
C ASP A 31 28.35 9.24 25.48
N THR A 32 27.96 10.48 25.82
CA THR A 32 28.68 11.79 25.73
C THR A 32 29.64 12.13 24.57
N THR A 33 29.56 13.27 23.91
CA THR A 33 30.03 14.60 24.28
C THR A 33 29.96 15.60 23.12
N THR A 34 29.39 16.79 23.44
CA THR A 34 29.82 18.19 23.26
C THR A 34 30.38 18.70 21.92
N ALA A 35 29.87 19.78 21.41
CA ALA A 35 30.08 21.21 21.56
C ALA A 35 29.65 21.92 20.28
N ASP A 36 28.86 22.95 20.37
CA ASP A 36 28.96 24.35 20.72
C ASP A 36 29.25 25.26 19.53
N GLN A 37 28.39 26.20 19.25
CA GLN A 37 28.55 27.66 19.14
C GLN A 37 27.32 28.33 18.51
N THR A 38 26.53 28.98 19.34
CA THR A 38 26.21 30.41 19.51
C THR A 38 26.38 31.37 18.34
N GLU A 39 25.29 32.07 18.03
CA GLU A 39 25.30 33.53 17.89
C GLU A 39 23.94 34.14 18.28
N GLN A 40 24.02 35.07 19.24
CA GLN A 40 22.95 35.93 19.76
C GLN A 40 22.84 37.20 18.91
N VAL A 41 21.63 37.77 18.83
CA VAL A 41 21.45 39.23 18.78
C VAL A 41 20.25 39.60 19.69
N THR A 42 20.59 40.41 20.68
CA THR A 42 19.80 41.21 21.64
C THR A 42 19.04 42.33 20.90
N ASP A 43 18.00 42.96 21.37
CA ASP A 43 17.44 43.58 22.56
C ASP A 43 16.16 44.33 22.12
N THR A 44 15.20 44.61 22.88
CA THR A 44 15.01 45.54 24.01
C THR A 44 13.61 45.42 24.63
N GLU A 45 13.59 45.54 25.92
CA GLU A 45 12.44 45.62 26.83
C GLU A 45 11.57 46.88 26.65
N GLU A 46 10.26 46.74 26.96
CA GLU A 46 9.55 47.73 27.79
C GLU A 46 8.45 47.05 28.60
N THR A 47 8.58 47.19 29.90
CA THR A 47 7.66 46.75 30.95
C THR A 47 6.52 47.76 31.17
N VAL A 48 5.30 47.28 31.26
CA VAL A 48 4.27 47.95 32.09
C VAL A 48 3.47 46.85 32.84
N THR A 49 3.55 46.92 34.16
CA THR A 49 2.76 46.18 35.12
C THR A 49 1.34 46.77 35.21
N ASP A 50 0.29 45.92 35.20
CA ASP A 50 -0.82 46.11 36.12
C ASP A 50 -1.53 44.77 36.43
N ASP A 51 -1.84 44.62 37.68
CA ASP A 51 -2.33 43.46 38.40
C ASP A 51 -3.85 43.49 38.43
N THR A 52 -4.50 42.43 37.89
CA THR A 52 -5.83 42.02 38.35
C THR A 52 -6.05 40.54 38.05
N THR A 53 -6.01 39.73 39.09
CA THR A 53 -6.50 38.36 39.17
C THR A 53 -7.97 38.25 38.79
N THR A 54 -8.27 37.49 37.77
CA THR A 54 -9.54 36.77 37.60
C THR A 54 -9.24 35.39 37.07
N GLU A 55 -9.68 34.38 37.84
CA GLU A 55 -9.71 32.98 37.41
C GLU A 55 -10.55 32.87 36.15
N GLY A 56 -9.88 32.60 35.02
CA GLY A 56 -10.51 32.29 33.74
C GLY A 56 -10.21 30.82 33.42
N THR A 57 -11.25 30.06 33.44
CA THR A 57 -11.34 28.68 32.98
C THR A 57 -10.85 28.57 31.52
N ASP A 58 -10.15 27.52 31.30
CA ASP A 58 -9.55 26.94 30.11
C ASP A 58 -10.33 27.19 28.80
N ASP A 59 -9.98 28.26 28.07
CA ASP A 59 -10.62 28.64 26.79
C ASP A 59 -9.69 28.38 25.58
N THR A 60 -8.53 27.80 25.84
CA THR A 60 -7.53 27.54 24.77
C THR A 60 -7.84 26.30 23.94
N THR A 61 -8.59 25.34 24.50
CA THR A 61 -9.00 24.11 23.79
C THR A 61 -10.13 24.36 22.79
N THR A 62 -11.03 25.29 23.08
CA THR A 62 -12.17 25.63 22.19
C THR A 62 -11.74 26.47 20.97
N GLU A 63 -10.75 27.34 21.10
CA GLU A 63 -10.23 28.12 19.95
C GLU A 63 -9.41 27.25 19.00
N ALA A 64 -8.61 26.31 19.49
CA ALA A 64 -7.83 25.39 18.67
C ALA A 64 -8.75 24.43 17.88
N ALA A 65 -9.74 23.83 18.53
CA ALA A 65 -10.73 22.98 17.87
C ALA A 65 -11.56 23.73 16.81
N ALA A 66 -11.90 25.00 17.05
CA ALA A 66 -12.60 25.84 16.06
C ALA A 66 -11.72 26.23 14.86
N GLU A 67 -10.40 26.30 15.01
CA GLU A 67 -9.47 26.57 13.92
C GLU A 67 -9.30 25.33 13.02
N ASP A 68 -9.28 24.13 13.59
CA ASP A 68 -9.14 22.87 12.86
C ASP A 68 -10.36 22.52 12.01
N ARG A 69 -11.55 22.96 12.44
CA ARG A 69 -12.81 22.80 11.71
C ARG A 69 -13.01 23.82 10.57
N LYS A 70 -12.16 24.81 10.41
CA LYS A 70 -12.27 25.74 9.29
C LYS A 70 -12.13 25.01 7.97
N ILE A 71 -13.10 25.25 7.08
CA ILE A 71 -13.04 24.71 5.72
C ILE A 71 -11.83 25.32 5.00
N LYS A 72 -10.83 24.49 4.74
CA LYS A 72 -9.64 24.84 3.97
C LYS A 72 -9.81 24.25 2.56
N VAL A 73 -10.05 25.10 1.57
CA VAL A 73 -10.21 24.64 0.19
C VAL A 73 -8.87 24.14 -0.33
N PRO A 74 -8.80 22.90 -0.86
CA PRO A 74 -7.57 22.34 -1.43
C PRO A 74 -7.00 23.24 -2.55
N ALA A 75 -5.69 23.16 -2.77
CA ALA A 75 -5.04 23.83 -3.89
C ALA A 75 -5.58 23.27 -5.23
N GLY A 76 -5.60 24.07 -6.30
CA GLY A 76 -5.97 23.56 -7.63
C GLY A 76 -7.34 23.98 -8.15
N ARG A 77 -7.90 25.08 -7.64
CA ARG A 77 -9.20 25.65 -8.05
C ARG A 77 -10.41 24.78 -7.67
N TYR A 78 -10.34 24.16 -6.52
CA TYR A 78 -11.46 23.46 -5.92
C TYR A 78 -12.47 24.43 -5.31
N HIS A 79 -13.73 24.03 -5.26
CA HIS A 79 -14.78 24.65 -4.47
C HIS A 79 -15.58 23.56 -3.74
N LEU A 80 -16.06 23.89 -2.55
CA LEU A 80 -16.87 22.96 -1.75
C LEU A 80 -18.19 22.68 -2.45
N VAL A 81 -18.53 21.41 -2.65
CA VAL A 81 -19.80 20.98 -3.25
C VAL A 81 -20.74 20.35 -2.25
N TRP A 82 -20.18 19.69 -1.23
CA TRP A 82 -20.94 19.11 -0.13
C TRP A 82 -20.04 18.93 1.10
N ASN A 83 -20.64 19.01 2.27
CA ASN A 83 -20.01 18.67 3.54
C ASN A 83 -21.08 18.29 4.58
N ASP A 84 -20.66 17.47 5.54
CA ASP A 84 -21.35 17.28 6.82
C ASP A 84 -20.33 17.47 7.94
N GLU A 85 -20.62 18.45 8.79
CA GLU A 85 -19.83 18.79 9.99
C GLU A 85 -20.45 18.16 11.25
N PHE A 86 -21.49 17.35 11.09
CA PHE A 86 -22.22 16.64 12.14
C PHE A 86 -22.71 17.53 13.31
N ASP A 87 -23.05 18.78 13.01
CA ASP A 87 -23.50 19.77 14.01
C ASP A 87 -24.93 19.49 14.54
N GLY A 88 -25.63 18.48 13.99
CA GLY A 88 -26.97 18.07 14.38
C GLY A 88 -26.98 17.15 15.62
N ASP A 89 -28.18 16.71 15.99
CA ASP A 89 -28.40 15.74 17.08
C ASP A 89 -28.59 14.30 16.54
N GLU A 90 -28.73 14.13 15.21
CA GLU A 90 -28.93 12.85 14.52
C GLU A 90 -28.27 12.88 13.15
N LEU A 91 -27.97 11.69 12.62
CA LEU A 91 -27.45 11.55 11.26
C LEU A 91 -28.54 11.93 10.24
N SER A 92 -28.24 12.90 9.38
CA SER A 92 -29.22 13.44 8.41
C SER A 92 -29.69 12.35 7.44
N PRO A 93 -30.99 12.00 7.41
CA PRO A 93 -31.50 11.03 6.42
C PRO A 93 -31.57 11.60 5.00
N ASP A 94 -31.34 12.89 4.80
CA ASP A 94 -31.21 13.49 3.48
C ASP A 94 -29.79 13.31 2.90
N ASP A 95 -28.80 13.10 3.77
CA ASP A 95 -27.39 12.98 3.41
C ASP A 95 -26.86 11.53 3.50
N TRP A 96 -27.36 10.74 4.45
CA TRP A 96 -26.83 9.43 4.78
C TRP A 96 -27.90 8.32 4.71
N ASN A 97 -27.45 7.13 4.31
CA ASN A 97 -28.17 5.87 4.45
C ASN A 97 -27.47 4.99 5.49
N TYR A 98 -28.24 4.25 6.28
CA TYR A 98 -27.73 3.13 7.05
C TYR A 98 -27.77 1.86 6.20
N GLU A 99 -26.72 1.05 6.26
CA GLU A 99 -26.69 -0.26 5.62
C GLU A 99 -27.01 -1.39 6.60
N GLU A 100 -27.60 -2.48 6.09
CA GLU A 100 -27.90 -3.69 6.83
C GLU A 100 -27.26 -4.90 6.17
N HIS A 101 -26.37 -5.60 6.90
CA HIS A 101 -25.68 -6.78 6.40
C HIS A 101 -25.52 -7.83 7.51
N GLU A 102 -25.70 -9.09 7.13
CA GLU A 102 -25.53 -10.23 8.02
C GLU A 102 -24.06 -10.56 8.29
N VAL A 103 -23.80 -11.28 9.38
CA VAL A 103 -22.47 -11.82 9.73
C VAL A 103 -21.87 -12.60 8.56
N GLY A 104 -20.60 -12.34 8.22
CA GLY A 104 -19.88 -13.04 7.17
C GLY A 104 -20.35 -12.67 5.76
N TRP A 105 -20.98 -11.53 5.60
CA TRP A 105 -21.38 -11.02 4.27
C TRP A 105 -20.19 -10.88 3.33
N VAL A 106 -19.08 -10.29 3.81
CA VAL A 106 -17.80 -10.18 3.10
C VAL A 106 -16.66 -10.55 4.05
N ASN A 107 -15.49 -10.94 3.53
CA ASN A 107 -14.21 -11.09 4.22
C ASN A 107 -14.24 -11.91 5.52
N ASN A 108 -15.25 -12.79 5.71
CA ASN A 108 -15.48 -13.56 6.95
C ASN A 108 -15.64 -12.66 8.20
N GLU A 109 -16.10 -11.43 8.05
CA GLU A 109 -16.29 -10.46 9.12
C GLU A 109 -17.35 -10.94 10.14
N LEU A 110 -17.18 -10.58 11.40
CA LEU A 110 -17.96 -11.11 12.52
C LEU A 110 -19.15 -10.23 12.92
N GLN A 111 -19.17 -8.95 12.55
CA GLN A 111 -20.26 -8.05 12.88
C GLN A 111 -21.48 -8.24 11.98
N GLN A 112 -22.64 -7.89 12.52
CA GLN A 112 -23.80 -7.47 11.74
C GLN A 112 -23.77 -5.95 11.62
N TYR A 113 -24.03 -5.42 10.44
CA TYR A 113 -24.37 -4.01 10.28
C TYR A 113 -25.87 -3.86 10.43
N ILE A 114 -26.30 -3.03 11.37
CA ILE A 114 -27.71 -2.83 11.69
C ILE A 114 -28.02 -1.33 11.61
N PRO A 115 -29.08 -0.93 10.90
CA PRO A 115 -29.57 0.44 10.87
C PRO A 115 -30.07 0.91 12.25
N SER A 116 -29.21 1.49 13.04
CA SER A 116 -29.52 1.92 14.39
C SER A 116 -28.56 3.00 14.90
N ASP A 117 -29.12 3.96 15.64
CA ASP A 117 -28.40 4.95 16.40
C ASP A 117 -27.63 4.38 17.64
N GLU A 118 -27.72 3.07 17.88
CA GLU A 118 -26.84 2.38 18.84
C GLU A 118 -25.42 2.18 18.28
N TYR A 119 -25.28 2.07 16.95
CA TYR A 119 -24.03 1.69 16.30
C TYR A 119 -23.43 2.77 15.38
N ALA A 120 -24.26 3.69 14.89
CA ALA A 120 -23.82 4.88 14.20
C ALA A 120 -24.73 6.05 14.57
N TYR A 121 -24.17 7.07 15.21
CA TYR A 121 -24.95 8.19 15.77
C TYR A 121 -24.13 9.48 15.81
N VAL A 122 -24.83 10.62 15.82
CA VAL A 122 -24.19 11.92 16.01
C VAL A 122 -24.17 12.27 17.50
N LYS A 123 -23.01 12.70 17.97
CA LYS A 123 -22.80 13.13 19.35
C LYS A 123 -21.66 14.12 19.47
N ASP A 124 -21.89 15.19 20.21
CA ASP A 124 -20.88 16.24 20.52
C ASP A 124 -20.24 16.85 19.24
N GLY A 125 -20.99 16.91 18.12
CA GLY A 125 -20.53 17.46 16.84
C GLY A 125 -19.71 16.45 16.02
N GLU A 126 -19.87 15.17 16.23
CA GLU A 126 -19.14 14.10 15.56
C GLU A 126 -20.10 12.98 15.14
N LEU A 127 -19.85 12.34 14.00
CA LEU A 127 -20.40 11.02 13.73
C LEU A 127 -19.55 9.98 14.45
N VAL A 128 -20.20 9.14 15.26
CA VAL A 128 -19.57 8.04 16.01
C VAL A 128 -20.04 6.72 15.44
N ILE A 129 -19.12 5.89 14.98
CA ILE A 129 -19.38 4.50 14.60
C ILE A 129 -18.81 3.60 15.69
N GLN A 130 -19.71 2.91 16.40
CA GLN A 130 -19.40 2.19 17.63
C GLN A 130 -19.59 0.67 17.43
N PRO A 131 -18.51 -0.11 17.27
CA PRO A 131 -18.58 -1.55 17.40
C PRO A 131 -19.00 -1.98 18.81
N VAL A 132 -19.90 -2.96 18.87
CA VAL A 132 -20.44 -3.48 20.13
C VAL A 132 -20.34 -5.00 20.17
N LYS A 133 -19.84 -5.53 21.29
CA LYS A 133 -19.84 -6.95 21.60
C LYS A 133 -20.97 -7.25 22.59
N LYS A 134 -21.87 -8.16 22.23
CA LYS A 134 -22.96 -8.64 23.12
C LYS A 134 -22.74 -10.11 23.44
N GLU A 135 -22.91 -10.48 24.70
CA GLU A 135 -22.86 -11.87 25.13
C GLU A 135 -24.20 -12.26 25.75
N GLU A 136 -24.90 -13.18 25.11
CA GLU A 136 -26.19 -13.70 25.57
C GLU A 136 -26.17 -15.22 25.55
N ASN A 137 -26.52 -15.84 26.68
CA ASN A 137 -26.57 -17.30 26.84
C ASN A 137 -25.26 -18.02 26.44
N GLY A 138 -24.09 -17.40 26.64
CA GLY A 138 -22.80 -17.94 26.28
C GLY A 138 -22.47 -17.85 24.77
N LYS A 139 -23.29 -17.11 24.00
CA LYS A 139 -23.03 -16.80 22.60
C LYS A 139 -22.56 -15.34 22.49
N VAL A 140 -21.40 -15.14 21.89
CA VAL A 140 -20.88 -13.83 21.54
C VAL A 140 -21.42 -13.43 20.16
N SER A 141 -21.80 -12.17 20.02
CA SER A 141 -22.20 -11.54 18.76
C SER A 141 -21.63 -10.14 18.69
N TYR A 142 -21.28 -9.70 17.48
CA TYR A 142 -20.72 -8.38 17.22
C TYR A 142 -21.68 -7.59 16.34
N TYR A 143 -21.76 -6.29 16.58
CA TYR A 143 -22.59 -5.32 15.87
C TYR A 143 -21.76 -4.09 15.56
N SER A 144 -22.01 -3.44 14.43
CA SER A 144 -21.36 -2.18 14.07
C SER A 144 -22.25 -1.34 13.17
N GLY A 145 -21.87 -0.08 12.94
CA GLY A 145 -22.48 0.82 11.97
C GLY A 145 -21.77 0.81 10.65
N ARG A 146 -22.55 0.94 9.57
CA ARG A 146 -22.08 1.24 8.23
C ARG A 146 -23.07 2.21 7.60
N VAL A 147 -22.54 3.35 7.13
CA VAL A 147 -23.35 4.42 6.55
C VAL A 147 -22.76 4.87 5.22
N ASN A 148 -23.58 5.32 4.29
CA ASN A 148 -23.14 5.76 2.98
C ASN A 148 -23.97 6.94 2.44
N THR A 149 -23.43 7.59 1.40
CA THR A 149 -24.10 8.71 0.70
C THR A 149 -24.71 8.32 -0.65
N GLN A 150 -24.90 7.03 -0.93
CA GLN A 150 -25.41 6.53 -2.22
C GLN A 150 -26.78 7.13 -2.57
N ASN A 151 -26.92 7.62 -3.82
CA ASN A 151 -28.10 8.30 -4.34
C ASN A 151 -28.45 9.62 -3.64
N LYS A 152 -27.48 10.20 -2.90
CA LYS A 152 -27.61 11.49 -2.21
C LYS A 152 -26.48 12.42 -2.60
N HIS A 153 -25.24 11.97 -2.45
CA HIS A 153 -24.04 12.72 -2.78
C HIS A 153 -23.07 11.86 -3.60
N ASP A 154 -23.55 11.41 -4.76
CA ASP A 154 -22.73 10.67 -5.72
C ASP A 154 -21.97 11.68 -6.56
N VAL A 155 -20.64 11.62 -6.52
CA VAL A 155 -19.76 12.59 -7.16
C VAL A 155 -18.74 11.89 -8.03
N ARG A 156 -18.54 12.42 -9.24
CA ARG A 156 -17.50 11.95 -10.15
C ARG A 156 -16.36 12.95 -10.17
N TYR A 157 -15.18 12.50 -9.79
CA TYR A 157 -13.96 13.29 -9.60
C TYR A 157 -14.10 14.35 -8.50
N GLY A 158 -13.03 14.63 -7.83
CA GLY A 158 -12.98 15.62 -6.78
C GLY A 158 -11.92 15.33 -5.72
N TRP A 159 -11.86 16.21 -4.77
CA TRP A 159 -11.14 16.03 -3.53
C TRP A 159 -12.15 15.61 -2.45
N PHE A 160 -11.95 14.43 -1.88
CA PHE A 160 -12.75 13.88 -0.80
C PHE A 160 -11.90 13.83 0.43
N GLU A 161 -12.36 14.40 1.54
CA GLU A 161 -11.64 14.38 2.81
C GLU A 161 -12.57 14.11 3.98
N ALA A 162 -12.02 13.45 5.00
CA ALA A 162 -12.65 13.32 6.29
C ALA A 162 -11.61 13.48 7.41
N ARG A 163 -12.00 14.10 8.52
CA ARG A 163 -11.17 14.19 9.71
C ARG A 163 -11.65 13.14 10.70
N ILE A 164 -10.79 12.15 10.93
CA ILE A 164 -11.17 10.91 11.63
C ILE A 164 -10.14 10.58 12.71
N LYS A 165 -10.65 10.11 13.85
CA LYS A 165 -9.89 9.39 14.88
C LYS A 165 -10.32 7.93 14.86
N VAL A 166 -9.37 7.02 14.65
CA VAL A 166 -9.67 5.59 14.49
C VAL A 166 -9.70 4.86 15.84
N PRO A 167 -10.42 3.72 15.96
CA PRO A 167 -10.35 2.86 17.13
C PRO A 167 -9.02 2.11 17.22
N GLU A 168 -8.62 1.74 18.44
CA GLU A 168 -7.51 0.84 18.71
C GLU A 168 -8.01 -0.50 19.25
N GLY A 169 -7.48 -1.60 18.75
CA GLY A 169 -7.76 -2.95 19.23
C GLY A 169 -7.73 -3.98 18.11
N LYS A 170 -7.16 -5.14 18.40
CA LYS A 170 -7.10 -6.25 17.45
C LYS A 170 -8.50 -6.62 16.95
N GLY A 171 -8.62 -6.82 15.65
CA GLY A 171 -9.89 -7.18 15.01
C GLY A 171 -10.74 -6.01 14.56
N PHE A 172 -10.34 -4.74 14.77
CA PHE A 172 -11.01 -3.59 14.17
C PHE A 172 -10.39 -3.21 12.84
N LEU A 173 -11.27 -2.89 11.87
CA LEU A 173 -10.91 -2.29 10.59
C LEU A 173 -11.85 -1.10 10.33
N PRO A 174 -11.52 0.10 10.84
CA PRO A 174 -12.17 1.32 10.42
C PRO A 174 -11.83 1.65 8.97
N ALA A 175 -12.82 2.09 8.20
CA ALA A 175 -12.67 2.44 6.81
C ALA A 175 -13.47 3.70 6.43
N PHE A 176 -12.83 4.54 5.59
CA PHE A 176 -13.41 5.64 4.82
C PHE A 176 -13.06 5.40 3.37
N TRP A 177 -14.05 5.10 2.56
CA TRP A 177 -13.87 4.57 1.22
C TRP A 177 -15.05 4.88 0.30
N MET A 178 -15.00 4.46 -0.93
CA MET A 178 -15.96 4.83 -1.95
C MET A 178 -16.28 3.67 -2.88
N MET A 179 -17.57 3.54 -3.24
CA MET A 179 -18.08 2.62 -4.26
C MET A 179 -18.82 3.41 -5.34
N PRO A 180 -18.90 2.87 -6.59
CA PRO A 180 -19.71 3.50 -7.63
C PRO A 180 -21.19 3.51 -7.24
N GLN A 181 -21.87 4.56 -7.68
CA GLN A 181 -23.32 4.71 -7.46
C GLN A 181 -24.11 3.57 -8.13
N ASP A 182 -23.67 3.11 -9.29
CA ASP A 182 -24.25 2.00 -10.05
C ASP A 182 -23.17 0.93 -10.31
N GLU A 183 -23.15 -0.09 -9.45
CA GLU A 183 -22.20 -1.21 -9.56
C GLU A 183 -22.45 -2.09 -10.79
N ASP A 184 -23.64 -2.03 -11.41
CA ASP A 184 -23.93 -2.79 -12.61
C ASP A 184 -23.38 -2.14 -13.89
N TYR A 185 -22.95 -0.88 -13.84
CA TYR A 185 -22.52 -0.14 -15.01
C TYR A 185 -21.34 -0.78 -15.75
N TYR A 186 -20.29 -1.14 -15.03
CA TYR A 186 -19.15 -1.93 -15.53
C TYR A 186 -19.21 -3.40 -15.09
N GLY A 187 -20.13 -3.75 -14.23
CA GLY A 187 -20.35 -5.06 -13.64
C GLY A 187 -19.97 -5.08 -12.16
N GLN A 188 -20.45 -6.11 -11.46
CA GLN A 188 -20.27 -6.26 -10.02
C GLN A 188 -18.79 -6.22 -9.61
N TRP A 189 -18.56 -5.88 -8.34
CA TRP A 189 -17.22 -5.90 -7.76
C TRP A 189 -16.41 -7.16 -8.16
N PRO A 190 -15.11 -7.04 -8.51
CA PRO A 190 -14.27 -5.82 -8.44
C PRO A 190 -14.26 -4.98 -9.71
N LYS A 191 -14.98 -5.35 -10.77
CA LYS A 191 -14.99 -4.65 -12.07
C LYS A 191 -15.54 -3.23 -11.99
N CYS A 192 -16.48 -2.99 -11.10
CA CYS A 192 -17.09 -1.66 -10.92
C CYS A 192 -16.10 -0.62 -10.36
N GLY A 193 -15.00 -1.07 -9.76
CA GLY A 193 -14.03 -0.24 -9.07
C GLY A 193 -14.40 0.05 -7.61
N GLU A 194 -13.39 0.31 -6.79
CA GLU A 194 -13.47 0.73 -5.38
C GLU A 194 -12.28 1.62 -5.07
N ILE A 195 -12.48 2.67 -4.27
CA ILE A 195 -11.42 3.59 -3.84
C ILE A 195 -11.44 3.67 -2.31
N ASP A 196 -10.39 3.15 -1.67
CA ASP A 196 -10.22 3.19 -0.23
C ASP A 196 -9.32 4.37 0.14
N ILE A 197 -9.89 5.35 0.83
CA ILE A 197 -9.19 6.57 1.22
C ILE A 197 -8.42 6.34 2.52
N MET A 198 -9.05 5.65 3.46
CA MET A 198 -8.45 5.28 4.74
C MET A 198 -8.90 3.88 5.14
N GLU A 199 -7.92 3.01 5.37
CA GLU A 199 -8.08 1.75 6.06
C GLU A 199 -6.97 1.62 7.10
N VAL A 200 -7.32 1.36 8.34
CA VAL A 200 -6.37 1.20 9.44
C VAL A 200 -6.65 -0.08 10.20
N LEU A 201 -5.63 -0.92 10.38
CA LEU A 201 -5.75 -2.10 11.24
C LEU A 201 -5.68 -1.69 12.70
N GLY A 202 -6.68 -2.03 13.50
CA GLY A 202 -6.77 -1.64 14.90
C GLY A 202 -5.63 -2.14 15.79
N ASN A 203 -4.87 -3.14 15.34
CA ASN A 203 -3.65 -3.62 16.00
C ASN A 203 -2.36 -3.01 15.43
N SER A 204 -2.45 -2.12 14.45
CA SER A 204 -1.34 -1.42 13.80
C SER A 204 -1.74 0.02 13.46
N THR A 205 -2.19 0.78 14.44
CA THR A 205 -2.83 2.08 14.28
C THR A 205 -1.87 3.23 13.94
N ASN A 206 -0.62 2.95 13.67
CA ASN A 206 0.34 3.92 13.13
C ASN A 206 0.47 3.85 11.59
N MET A 207 -0.26 2.96 10.92
CA MET A 207 -0.21 2.76 9.47
C MET A 207 -1.60 2.90 8.86
N ASN A 208 -1.72 3.74 7.82
CA ASN A 208 -2.89 3.90 6.96
C ASN A 208 -2.62 3.32 5.59
N TYR A 209 -3.63 2.70 4.99
CA TYR A 209 -3.59 2.19 3.62
C TYR A 209 -4.56 2.98 2.75
N GLY A 210 -4.15 3.25 1.51
CA GLY A 210 -4.98 3.78 0.44
C GLY A 210 -4.91 2.84 -0.74
N THR A 211 -6.07 2.42 -1.26
CA THR A 211 -6.16 1.31 -2.22
C THR A 211 -7.12 1.66 -3.34
N ILE A 212 -6.93 1.08 -4.50
CA ILE A 212 -7.99 0.87 -5.50
C ILE A 212 -8.14 -0.61 -5.80
N HIS A 213 -9.39 -1.07 -5.98
CA HIS A 213 -9.72 -2.41 -6.44
C HIS A 213 -10.39 -2.34 -7.80
N TYR A 214 -10.00 -3.22 -8.74
CA TYR A 214 -10.50 -3.18 -10.11
C TYR A 214 -10.31 -4.52 -10.86
N GLY A 215 -10.87 -4.59 -12.05
CA GLY A 215 -10.62 -5.66 -13.03
C GLY A 215 -11.23 -7.03 -12.68
N GLU A 216 -11.17 -7.97 -13.64
CA GLU A 216 -11.47 -9.38 -13.43
C GLU A 216 -10.54 -10.22 -14.32
N PRO A 217 -9.59 -11.01 -13.78
CA PRO A 217 -9.42 -11.30 -12.35
C PRO A 217 -9.11 -10.05 -11.52
N HIS A 218 -9.50 -10.06 -10.23
CA HIS A 218 -9.30 -8.98 -9.28
C HIS A 218 -7.85 -8.53 -9.22
N LYS A 219 -7.66 -7.23 -9.32
CA LYS A 219 -6.40 -6.52 -9.10
C LYS A 219 -6.59 -5.40 -8.09
N GLN A 220 -5.51 -5.00 -7.47
CA GLN A 220 -5.47 -3.83 -6.58
C GLN A 220 -4.13 -3.12 -6.70
N ASN A 221 -4.15 -1.80 -6.50
CA ASN A 221 -2.96 -1.00 -6.28
C ASN A 221 -3.09 -0.32 -4.92
N GLN A 222 -2.07 -0.45 -4.08
CA GLN A 222 -2.11 0.02 -2.71
C GLN A 222 -0.83 0.76 -2.34
N GLY A 223 -0.99 1.90 -1.66
CA GLY A 223 0.09 2.60 -0.97
C GLY A 223 -0.18 2.65 0.53
N SER A 224 0.83 2.95 1.33
CA SER A 224 0.70 3.09 2.77
C SER A 224 1.41 4.34 3.29
N TYR A 225 0.89 4.87 4.40
CA TYR A 225 1.50 5.97 5.14
C TYR A 225 1.70 5.56 6.59
N THR A 226 2.93 5.66 7.07
CA THR A 226 3.28 5.32 8.45
C THR A 226 3.63 6.60 9.21
N LEU A 227 2.97 6.83 10.36
CA LEU A 227 3.36 7.91 11.27
C LEU A 227 4.76 7.63 11.82
N SER A 228 5.61 8.66 11.84
CA SER A 228 6.95 8.56 12.43
C SER A 228 6.92 8.40 13.96
N GLU A 229 5.88 8.93 14.60
CA GLU A 229 5.63 8.84 16.04
C GLU A 229 4.12 8.84 16.28
N GLY A 230 3.64 8.21 17.37
CA GLY A 230 2.23 8.20 17.76
C GLY A 230 1.38 7.21 16.98
N SER A 231 0.09 7.45 16.97
CA SER A 231 -0.94 6.55 16.46
C SER A 231 -2.15 7.33 15.97
N PHE A 232 -2.77 6.92 14.89
CA PHE A 232 -4.04 7.45 14.39
C PHE A 232 -5.22 7.27 15.37
N ALA A 233 -5.02 6.47 16.43
CA ALA A 233 -5.98 6.32 17.51
C ALA A 233 -5.79 7.34 18.65
N GLU A 234 -4.69 8.12 18.67
CA GLU A 234 -4.44 9.11 19.71
C GLU A 234 -5.14 10.43 19.45
N ASP A 235 -5.21 10.87 18.17
CA ASP A 235 -5.81 12.14 17.77
C ASP A 235 -6.53 12.03 16.41
N TYR A 236 -7.15 13.13 15.97
CA TYR A 236 -7.79 13.25 14.66
C TYR A 236 -6.76 13.56 13.59
N HIS A 237 -6.87 12.86 12.47
CA HIS A 237 -6.10 13.09 11.27
C HIS A 237 -7.01 13.33 10.08
N VAL A 238 -6.55 14.08 9.08
CA VAL A 238 -7.28 14.34 7.85
C VAL A 238 -6.81 13.35 6.78
N TYR A 239 -7.70 12.48 6.38
CA TYR A 239 -7.48 11.54 5.27
C TYR A 239 -8.16 12.07 4.04
N ALA A 240 -7.46 12.06 2.91
CA ALA A 240 -8.03 12.59 1.68
C ALA A 240 -7.56 11.84 0.44
N VAL A 241 -8.40 11.89 -0.60
CA VAL A 241 -8.06 11.49 -1.96
C VAL A 241 -8.34 12.63 -2.92
N ASP A 242 -7.39 12.89 -3.83
CA ASP A 242 -7.58 13.72 -5.02
C ASP A 242 -7.79 12.81 -6.22
N TRP A 243 -9.03 12.69 -6.65
CA TRP A 243 -9.43 11.86 -7.77
C TRP A 243 -9.72 12.71 -9.00
N GLU A 244 -8.82 12.66 -9.95
CA GLU A 244 -8.95 13.30 -11.27
C GLU A 244 -9.08 12.25 -12.39
N PRO A 245 -9.52 12.63 -13.61
CA PRO A 245 -9.52 11.70 -14.73
C PRO A 245 -8.12 11.11 -14.95
N GLY A 246 -8.01 9.79 -14.79
CA GLY A 246 -6.78 9.07 -15.07
C GLY A 246 -5.69 9.15 -14.00
N ILE A 247 -5.95 9.75 -12.84
CA ILE A 247 -4.99 9.80 -11.74
C ILE A 247 -5.72 9.89 -10.40
N ILE A 248 -5.27 9.13 -9.41
CA ILE A 248 -5.80 9.15 -8.05
C ILE A 248 -4.61 9.30 -7.09
N SER A 249 -4.67 10.29 -6.19
CA SER A 249 -3.61 10.61 -5.23
C SER A 249 -4.15 10.60 -3.81
N TRP A 250 -3.44 9.99 -2.86
CA TRP A 250 -3.83 9.89 -1.44
C TRP A 250 -2.99 10.77 -0.53
N TYR A 251 -3.64 11.29 0.51
CA TYR A 251 -3.04 12.22 1.45
C TYR A 251 -3.41 11.87 2.90
N VAL A 252 -2.48 12.10 3.81
CA VAL A 252 -2.70 12.16 5.26
C VAL A 252 -2.17 13.50 5.75
N ASP A 253 -3.01 14.27 6.46
CA ASP A 253 -2.68 15.62 6.99
C ASP A 253 -2.06 16.57 5.94
N GLY A 254 -2.55 16.45 4.69
CA GLY A 254 -2.08 17.23 3.54
C GLY A 254 -0.75 16.75 2.93
N VAL A 255 -0.18 15.67 3.42
CA VAL A 255 1.02 15.03 2.84
C VAL A 255 0.60 13.95 1.85
N LYS A 256 0.94 14.14 0.56
CA LYS A 256 0.74 13.09 -0.45
C LYS A 256 1.71 11.94 -0.19
N TYR A 257 1.20 10.74 -0.06
CA TYR A 257 2.01 9.55 0.19
C TYR A 257 1.90 8.49 -0.90
N TYR A 258 0.83 8.54 -1.71
CA TYR A 258 0.63 7.58 -2.79
C TYR A 258 -0.07 8.24 -3.97
N GLU A 259 0.15 7.71 -5.16
CA GLU A 259 -0.50 8.11 -6.40
C GLU A 259 -0.47 6.93 -7.37
N THR A 260 -1.55 6.72 -8.12
CA THR A 260 -1.59 5.74 -9.19
C THR A 260 -2.38 6.25 -10.40
N SER A 261 -2.02 5.78 -11.57
CA SER A 261 -2.72 5.92 -12.84
C SER A 261 -2.81 4.58 -13.58
N ASP A 262 -2.39 3.50 -12.91
CA ASP A 262 -2.38 2.14 -13.46
C ASP A 262 -3.60 1.35 -12.98
N TRP A 263 -4.56 1.17 -13.88
CA TRP A 263 -5.73 0.30 -13.71
C TRP A 263 -6.37 -0.01 -15.06
N PHE A 264 -7.32 -0.92 -15.06
CA PHE A 264 -8.08 -1.31 -16.24
C PHE A 264 -9.47 -1.82 -15.88
N THR A 265 -10.37 -1.89 -16.86
CA THR A 265 -11.64 -2.60 -16.76
C THR A 265 -11.61 -3.71 -17.79
N ALA A 266 -11.17 -4.87 -17.40
CA ALA A 266 -11.19 -6.05 -18.27
C ALA A 266 -11.82 -7.22 -17.53
N VAL A 267 -12.54 -8.05 -18.30
CA VAL A 267 -12.89 -9.41 -17.93
C VAL A 267 -12.07 -10.30 -18.83
N GLU A 268 -11.47 -11.34 -18.32
CA GLU A 268 -10.70 -12.29 -19.12
C GLU A 268 -11.49 -12.76 -20.37
N GLY A 269 -10.98 -12.44 -21.54
CA GLY A 269 -11.61 -12.76 -22.83
C GLY A 269 -12.60 -11.72 -23.35
N GLU A 270 -12.80 -10.60 -22.67
CA GLU A 270 -13.59 -9.44 -23.15
C GLU A 270 -12.69 -8.28 -23.58
N GLU A 271 -13.25 -7.35 -24.37
CA GLU A 271 -12.56 -6.14 -24.76
C GLU A 271 -12.50 -5.17 -23.57
N GLU A 272 -11.31 -4.66 -23.29
CA GLU A 272 -11.08 -3.65 -22.24
C GLU A 272 -11.88 -2.38 -22.52
N LYS A 273 -12.46 -1.79 -21.46
CA LYS A 273 -13.18 -0.51 -21.58
C LYS A 273 -12.18 0.62 -21.73
N PRO A 274 -12.58 1.72 -22.40
CA PRO A 274 -11.69 2.88 -22.54
C PRO A 274 -11.27 3.45 -21.16
N TYR A 275 -9.99 3.74 -21.04
CA TYR A 275 -9.44 4.45 -19.88
C TYR A 275 -10.09 5.83 -19.74
N PRO A 276 -10.41 6.32 -18.53
CA PRO A 276 -10.01 5.79 -17.21
C PRO A 276 -11.06 4.91 -16.50
N ALA A 277 -11.89 4.15 -17.24
CA ALA A 277 -12.78 3.17 -16.61
C ALA A 277 -12.01 2.20 -15.69
N PRO A 278 -12.56 1.78 -14.52
CA PRO A 278 -13.90 2.03 -14.01
C PRO A 278 -14.04 3.35 -13.22
N PHE A 279 -12.95 4.11 -13.02
CA PHE A 279 -12.92 5.32 -12.21
C PHE A 279 -13.32 6.56 -13.02
N ASP A 280 -14.43 6.46 -13.75
CA ASP A 280 -15.04 7.52 -14.57
C ASP A 280 -16.56 7.63 -14.37
N GLN A 281 -17.08 6.97 -13.33
CA GLN A 281 -18.49 7.01 -12.92
C GLN A 281 -18.64 7.77 -11.60
N PRO A 282 -19.84 8.22 -11.22
CA PRO A 282 -20.05 8.78 -9.89
C PRO A 282 -19.84 7.74 -8.79
N PHE A 283 -19.13 8.09 -7.72
CA PHE A 283 -18.92 7.29 -6.53
C PHE A 283 -19.57 7.97 -5.32
N HIS A 284 -19.96 7.16 -4.34
CA HIS A 284 -20.48 7.60 -3.05
C HIS A 284 -19.52 7.20 -1.93
N VAL A 285 -19.56 7.96 -0.84
CA VAL A 285 -18.76 7.74 0.35
C VAL A 285 -19.39 6.66 1.24
N ILE A 286 -18.54 5.84 1.84
CA ILE A 286 -18.91 4.83 2.84
C ILE A 286 -18.00 4.99 4.06
N LEU A 287 -18.59 4.88 5.26
CA LEU A 287 -17.92 4.88 6.55
C LEU A 287 -18.37 3.68 7.36
N ASN A 288 -17.44 2.88 7.88
CA ASN A 288 -17.74 1.73 8.73
C ASN A 288 -16.58 1.35 9.64
N VAL A 289 -16.87 0.52 10.64
CA VAL A 289 -15.85 -0.25 11.36
C VAL A 289 -16.21 -1.72 11.26
N ALA A 290 -15.40 -2.51 10.56
CA ALA A 290 -15.54 -3.96 10.54
C ALA A 290 -14.92 -4.57 11.81
N VAL A 291 -15.40 -5.77 12.19
CA VAL A 291 -14.94 -6.52 13.37
C VAL A 291 -14.60 -7.94 12.95
N GLY A 292 -13.35 -8.33 13.15
CA GLY A 292 -12.87 -9.64 12.70
C GLY A 292 -12.68 -9.72 11.19
N GLY A 293 -12.49 -10.90 10.69
CA GLY A 293 -12.32 -11.19 9.29
C GLY A 293 -10.88 -11.48 8.87
N ASP A 294 -10.69 -11.65 7.58
CA ASP A 294 -9.46 -12.21 7.03
C ASP A 294 -8.22 -11.29 7.25
N TRP A 295 -8.40 -9.98 7.19
CA TRP A 295 -7.28 -9.03 7.28
C TRP A 295 -6.99 -8.54 8.70
N PRO A 296 -7.95 -7.97 9.48
CA PRO A 296 -7.67 -7.53 10.85
C PRO A 296 -7.51 -8.70 11.84
N GLY A 297 -7.90 -9.92 11.44
CA GLY A 297 -8.02 -11.08 12.33
C GLY A 297 -9.15 -10.93 13.33
N ASP A 298 -9.42 -11.98 14.10
CA ASP A 298 -10.49 -11.95 15.09
C ASP A 298 -10.13 -11.18 16.35
N PRO A 299 -11.08 -10.48 16.99
CA PRO A 299 -10.91 -9.92 18.33
C PRO A 299 -10.54 -11.01 19.35
N ASP A 300 -9.71 -10.66 20.32
CA ASP A 300 -9.33 -11.54 21.43
C ASP A 300 -9.66 -10.91 22.80
N GLU A 301 -9.12 -11.48 23.88
CA GLU A 301 -9.34 -10.98 25.25
C GLU A 301 -8.73 -9.60 25.50
N THR A 302 -7.84 -9.10 24.63
CA THR A 302 -7.25 -7.78 24.73
C THR A 302 -8.10 -6.70 24.04
N THR A 303 -9.02 -7.12 23.16
CA THR A 303 -9.88 -6.21 22.41
C THR A 303 -10.98 -5.66 23.28
N ILE A 304 -11.01 -4.33 23.44
CA ILE A 304 -11.93 -3.64 24.35
C ILE A 304 -13.03 -2.98 23.51
N PHE A 305 -14.28 -3.27 23.87
CA PHE A 305 -15.50 -2.74 23.24
C PHE A 305 -16.16 -1.67 24.11
N ASP A 306 -15.43 -0.60 24.41
CA ASP A 306 -15.94 0.63 25.05
C ASP A 306 -15.78 1.84 24.12
N ASP A 307 -15.82 3.05 24.62
CA ASP A 307 -15.69 4.29 23.82
C ASP A 307 -14.38 4.36 22.98
N ARG A 308 -13.37 3.53 23.30
CA ARG A 308 -12.11 3.43 22.53
C ARG A 308 -12.24 2.60 21.26
N ALA A 309 -13.27 1.78 21.16
CA ALA A 309 -13.61 1.03 19.96
C ALA A 309 -14.30 1.88 18.90
N ALA A 310 -14.67 3.11 19.21
CA ALA A 310 -15.39 3.98 18.30
C ALA A 310 -14.46 4.65 17.30
N MET A 311 -14.85 4.60 16.02
CA MET A 311 -14.35 5.54 15.02
C MET A 311 -15.15 6.85 15.17
N LYS A 312 -14.45 7.97 15.29
CA LYS A 312 -15.05 9.30 15.42
C LYS A 312 -14.70 10.13 14.20
N ILE A 313 -15.70 10.70 13.57
CA ILE A 313 -15.59 11.51 12.38
C ILE A 313 -16.07 12.92 12.69
N ASP A 314 -15.14 13.88 12.63
CA ASP A 314 -15.38 15.29 12.89
C ASP A 314 -16.10 15.97 11.73
N TYR A 315 -15.72 15.63 10.50
CA TYR A 315 -16.39 16.07 9.28
C TYR A 315 -16.10 15.16 8.10
N VAL A 316 -16.96 15.25 7.08
CA VAL A 316 -16.72 14.77 5.70
C VAL A 316 -16.95 15.94 4.75
N ARG A 317 -16.03 16.14 3.79
CA ARG A 317 -16.09 17.25 2.83
C ARG A 317 -15.75 16.77 1.45
N ILE A 318 -16.49 17.27 0.46
CA ILE A 318 -16.26 17.00 -0.97
C ILE A 318 -16.08 18.31 -1.70
N PHE A 319 -14.99 18.41 -2.45
CA PHE A 319 -14.69 19.57 -3.28
C PHE A 319 -14.53 19.14 -4.73
N GLN A 320 -14.95 20.00 -5.67
CA GLN A 320 -14.79 19.77 -7.09
C GLN A 320 -14.12 20.96 -7.79
N LYS A 321 -13.52 20.70 -8.94
CA LYS A 321 -13.10 21.75 -9.91
C LYS A 321 -14.25 22.11 -10.81
N ASP A 322 -14.26 23.32 -11.36
CA ASP A 322 -15.26 23.75 -12.35
C ASP A 322 -15.24 22.89 -13.62
N LYS A 323 -14.09 22.29 -13.93
CA LYS A 323 -13.88 21.46 -15.13
C LYS A 323 -12.76 20.46 -14.91
N TYR A 324 -12.93 19.29 -15.51
CA TYR A 324 -11.94 18.24 -15.63
C TYR A 324 -11.57 18.00 -17.10
N ASN A 325 -10.33 17.63 -17.35
CA ASN A 325 -9.93 17.13 -18.66
C ASN A 325 -10.20 15.62 -18.69
N GLU A 326 -11.31 15.22 -19.29
CA GLU A 326 -11.70 13.81 -19.38
C GLU A 326 -11.08 13.09 -20.62
N ASN A 327 -10.36 13.81 -21.46
CA ASN A 327 -9.65 13.21 -22.57
C ASN A 327 -8.23 12.85 -22.12
N VAL A 328 -8.14 11.74 -21.38
CA VAL A 328 -6.90 11.18 -20.85
C VAL A 328 -6.61 9.84 -21.49
N GLU A 329 -5.35 9.56 -21.67
CA GLU A 329 -4.84 8.25 -22.10
C GLU A 329 -4.14 7.61 -20.92
N LYS A 330 -4.22 6.27 -20.80
CA LYS A 330 -3.43 5.55 -19.80
C LYS A 330 -1.97 5.90 -20.02
N PRO A 331 -1.25 6.35 -18.98
CA PRO A 331 0.18 6.51 -19.09
C PRO A 331 0.77 5.20 -19.59
N VAL A 332 1.48 5.27 -20.69
CA VAL A 332 2.33 4.16 -21.10
C VAL A 332 3.53 4.24 -20.19
N ASP A 333 3.76 3.22 -19.39
CA ASP A 333 5.08 3.05 -18.78
C ASP A 333 6.06 2.98 -19.95
N VAL A 334 6.69 4.12 -20.20
CA VAL A 334 7.84 4.13 -21.11
C VAL A 334 8.94 3.48 -20.30
N LEU A 335 8.99 2.15 -20.34
CA LEU A 335 10.16 1.43 -19.91
C LEU A 335 11.34 2.07 -20.66
N VAL A 336 12.20 2.70 -19.93
CA VAL A 336 13.45 3.21 -20.48
C VAL A 336 14.29 1.96 -20.75
N MET A 337 14.12 1.39 -21.95
CA MET A 337 14.89 0.23 -22.36
C MET A 337 16.36 0.53 -22.18
N ARG A 338 17.06 -0.33 -21.46
CA ARG A 338 18.51 -0.23 -21.34
C ARG A 338 19.13 -0.35 -22.73
N GLU A 339 19.89 0.66 -23.11
CA GLU A 339 20.71 0.57 -24.31
C GLU A 339 21.96 -0.25 -23.98
N PRO A 340 22.41 -1.13 -24.90
CA PRO A 340 23.64 -1.86 -24.68
C PRO A 340 24.84 -0.89 -24.71
N ASP A 341 25.89 -1.22 -24.00
CA ASP A 341 27.16 -0.49 -24.03
C ASP A 341 27.84 -0.59 -25.42
N GLU A 342 28.96 0.07 -25.59
CA GLU A 342 29.75 0.04 -26.86
C GLU A 342 30.19 -1.38 -27.25
N THR A 343 30.14 -2.33 -26.33
CA THR A 343 30.50 -3.74 -26.56
C THR A 343 29.29 -4.65 -26.84
N GLY A 344 28.07 -4.09 -26.76
CA GLY A 344 26.80 -4.81 -26.95
C GLY A 344 26.24 -5.45 -25.67
N ASN A 345 26.78 -5.13 -24.50
CA ASN A 345 26.30 -5.64 -23.22
C ASN A 345 25.12 -4.80 -22.70
N PHE A 346 24.00 -5.45 -22.39
CA PHE A 346 22.85 -4.79 -21.79
C PHE A 346 22.95 -4.65 -20.26
N VAL A 347 23.83 -5.41 -19.60
CA VAL A 347 24.06 -5.32 -18.17
C VAL A 347 24.94 -4.11 -17.87
N HIS A 348 24.38 -3.15 -17.14
CA HIS A 348 25.12 -1.98 -16.67
C HIS A 348 25.97 -2.35 -15.44
N ASN A 349 27.16 -1.72 -15.30
CA ASN A 349 28.10 -2.02 -14.21
C ASN A 349 28.32 -3.51 -13.96
N GLY A 350 28.28 -4.32 -15.04
CA GLY A 350 28.48 -5.76 -14.94
C GLY A 350 29.89 -6.18 -14.56
N ASP A 351 30.88 -5.26 -14.67
CA ASP A 351 32.25 -5.42 -14.20
C ASP A 351 32.45 -4.92 -12.77
N PHE A 352 31.39 -4.38 -12.15
CA PHE A 352 31.37 -3.81 -10.79
C PHE A 352 32.49 -2.79 -10.52
N ALA A 353 32.81 -1.96 -11.54
CA ALA A 353 33.82 -0.93 -11.43
C ALA A 353 33.34 0.29 -10.65
N GLU A 354 32.04 0.52 -10.59
CA GLU A 354 31.40 1.62 -9.91
C GLU A 354 30.68 1.15 -8.64
N ALA A 355 30.77 1.92 -7.55
CA ALA A 355 30.03 1.63 -6.34
C ALA A 355 28.56 2.06 -6.49
N GLU A 356 27.63 1.24 -6.04
CA GLU A 356 26.19 1.48 -6.09
C GLU A 356 25.54 1.29 -4.73
N ASP A 357 24.37 1.91 -4.55
CA ASP A 357 23.44 1.57 -3.47
C ASP A 357 22.60 0.36 -3.93
N LEU A 358 22.84 -0.79 -3.35
CA LEU A 358 22.20 -2.05 -3.70
C LEU A 358 20.77 -2.21 -3.12
N ASP A 359 20.27 -1.19 -2.43
CA ASP A 359 18.91 -1.15 -1.90
C ASP A 359 17.96 -0.33 -2.80
N ASP A 360 18.49 0.46 -3.75
CA ASP A 360 17.71 1.21 -4.73
C ASP A 360 17.51 0.44 -6.05
N ASP A 361 16.84 1.05 -7.04
CA ASP A 361 16.52 0.45 -8.34
C ASP A 361 17.39 1.03 -9.48
N THR A 362 18.59 1.58 -9.19
CA THR A 362 19.40 2.26 -10.22
C THR A 362 19.93 1.27 -11.24
N ASP A 363 20.70 0.28 -10.82
CA ASP A 363 21.17 -0.81 -11.68
C ASP A 363 21.04 -2.16 -10.96
N TRP A 364 21.95 -2.49 -10.05
CA TRP A 364 21.89 -3.73 -9.30
C TRP A 364 21.11 -3.58 -7.99
N LYS A 365 20.23 -4.55 -7.72
CA LYS A 365 19.48 -4.63 -6.47
C LYS A 365 19.74 -5.95 -5.75
N PHE A 366 20.00 -5.86 -4.44
CA PHE A 366 20.15 -7.02 -3.58
C PHE A 366 18.88 -7.25 -2.76
N LEU A 367 18.20 -8.36 -3.00
CA LEU A 367 16.92 -8.69 -2.38
C LEU A 367 17.07 -9.75 -1.29
N LYS A 368 16.36 -9.52 -0.18
CA LYS A 368 16.23 -10.43 0.96
C LYS A 368 14.75 -10.69 1.21
N LEU A 369 14.29 -11.90 0.93
CA LEU A 369 12.88 -12.29 0.94
C LEU A 369 12.71 -13.61 1.73
N ASN A 370 11.51 -13.91 2.18
CA ASN A 370 11.13 -15.21 2.78
C ASN A 370 12.15 -15.76 3.78
N GLY A 371 12.55 -14.93 4.75
CA GLY A 371 13.51 -15.29 5.81
C GLY A 371 14.97 -15.32 5.36
N GLY A 372 15.29 -14.87 4.12
CA GLY A 372 16.67 -14.65 3.69
C GLY A 372 17.30 -13.46 4.41
N GLU A 373 18.52 -13.63 4.91
CA GLU A 373 19.31 -12.59 5.56
C GLU A 373 20.73 -12.58 5.00
N GLY A 374 21.31 -11.39 4.84
CA GLY A 374 22.66 -11.26 4.30
C GLY A 374 23.00 -9.83 3.94
N SER A 375 24.14 -9.65 3.30
CA SER A 375 24.61 -8.36 2.79
C SER A 375 25.36 -8.54 1.47
N ALA A 376 25.39 -7.49 0.67
CA ALA A 376 26.19 -7.41 -0.54
C ALA A 376 27.02 -6.13 -0.52
N GLU A 377 28.22 -6.18 -1.10
CA GLU A 377 29.09 -5.01 -1.29
C GLU A 377 29.83 -5.10 -2.63
N ILE A 378 29.96 -3.97 -3.33
CA ILE A 378 30.80 -3.85 -4.53
C ILE A 378 32.18 -3.40 -4.09
N LYS A 379 33.20 -4.19 -4.45
CA LYS A 379 34.58 -3.91 -4.09
C LYS A 379 35.56 -4.65 -5.01
N ASP A 380 36.66 -4.00 -5.33
CA ASP A 380 37.74 -4.59 -6.15
C ASP A 380 37.28 -5.17 -7.52
N ASN A 381 36.29 -4.51 -8.18
CA ASN A 381 35.66 -4.92 -9.42
C ASN A 381 34.91 -6.28 -9.34
N GLU A 382 34.34 -6.56 -8.20
CA GLU A 382 33.45 -7.68 -7.98
C GLU A 382 32.33 -7.33 -7.00
N ILE A 383 31.23 -8.06 -7.03
CA ILE A 383 30.24 -8.01 -5.97
C ILE A 383 30.43 -9.20 -5.04
N ILE A 384 30.46 -8.91 -3.75
CA ILE A 384 30.67 -9.88 -2.65
C ILE A 384 29.36 -10.05 -1.92
N ILE A 385 28.79 -11.26 -1.94
CA ILE A 385 27.49 -11.54 -1.34
C ILE A 385 27.67 -12.50 -0.16
N LYS A 386 27.36 -12.00 1.04
CA LYS A 386 27.37 -12.77 2.30
C LYS A 386 25.96 -13.18 2.65
N THR A 387 25.74 -14.45 2.86
CA THR A 387 24.47 -15.03 3.28
C THR A 387 24.55 -15.38 4.77
N ASP A 388 23.71 -14.78 5.61
CA ASP A 388 23.61 -15.11 7.04
C ASP A 388 22.51 -16.17 7.27
N ASN A 389 21.41 -16.05 6.52
CA ASN A 389 20.34 -17.05 6.44
C ASN A 389 19.91 -17.21 4.98
N PHE A 390 19.85 -18.44 4.47
CA PHE A 390 19.51 -18.71 3.07
C PHE A 390 18.00 -18.67 2.79
N GLY A 391 17.14 -18.54 3.81
CA GLY A 391 15.68 -18.48 3.65
C GLY A 391 15.04 -19.79 3.18
N GLU A 392 13.77 -19.72 2.86
CA GLU A 392 12.95 -20.91 2.53
C GLU A 392 12.86 -21.18 1.03
N GLU A 393 13.03 -20.14 0.18
CA GLU A 393 12.89 -20.20 -1.26
C GLU A 393 14.21 -19.90 -1.98
N GLU A 394 14.33 -20.31 -3.24
CA GLU A 394 15.52 -20.07 -4.06
C GLU A 394 15.80 -18.58 -4.24
N TYR A 395 14.75 -17.78 -4.33
CA TYR A 395 14.79 -16.33 -4.46
C TYR A 395 14.85 -15.59 -3.10
N SER A 396 15.04 -16.30 -1.97
CA SER A 396 15.16 -15.64 -0.67
C SER A 396 16.39 -14.75 -0.54
N ILE A 397 17.43 -15.02 -1.30
CA ILE A 397 18.62 -14.18 -1.49
C ILE A 397 18.82 -14.05 -3.01
N GLN A 398 18.68 -12.83 -3.53
CA GLN A 398 18.85 -12.55 -4.95
C GLN A 398 19.73 -11.32 -5.20
N LEU A 399 20.51 -11.36 -6.26
CA LEU A 399 21.06 -10.18 -6.93
C LEU A 399 20.38 -10.05 -8.29
N VAL A 400 19.80 -8.88 -8.59
CA VAL A 400 19.00 -8.68 -9.79
C VAL A 400 19.32 -7.39 -10.50
N GLN A 401 19.14 -7.38 -11.83
CA GLN A 401 19.13 -6.17 -12.65
C GLN A 401 17.99 -6.28 -13.67
N PRO A 402 16.94 -5.42 -13.60
CA PRO A 402 15.80 -5.40 -14.51
C PRO A 402 16.07 -4.64 -15.81
N GLU A 403 15.02 -4.41 -16.60
CA GLU A 403 14.99 -3.58 -17.82
C GLU A 403 15.86 -4.12 -18.98
N MET A 404 16.06 -5.43 -19.05
CA MET A 404 16.76 -6.03 -20.18
C MET A 404 15.82 -6.19 -21.38
N PRO A 405 16.12 -5.58 -22.55
CA PRO A 405 15.30 -5.73 -23.75
C PRO A 405 15.44 -7.14 -24.31
N MET A 406 14.35 -7.90 -24.33
CA MET A 406 14.29 -9.26 -24.82
C MET A 406 13.45 -9.31 -26.11
N GLU A 407 14.07 -9.34 -27.28
CA GLU A 407 13.38 -9.37 -28.57
C GLU A 407 13.11 -10.80 -29.05
N GLN A 408 11.84 -11.09 -29.37
CA GLN A 408 11.47 -12.40 -29.98
C GLN A 408 12.26 -12.71 -31.23
N GLY A 409 12.77 -13.93 -31.33
CA GLY A 409 13.53 -14.43 -32.47
C GLY A 409 15.01 -14.07 -32.42
N LYS A 410 15.47 -13.33 -31.43
CA LYS A 410 16.90 -13.11 -31.19
C LYS A 410 17.50 -14.25 -30.39
N LYS A 411 18.80 -14.43 -30.53
CA LYS A 411 19.60 -15.32 -29.69
C LYS A 411 20.44 -14.51 -28.74
N TYR A 412 20.42 -14.88 -27.49
CA TYR A 412 21.15 -14.19 -26.43
C TYR A 412 22.24 -15.08 -25.86
N LYS A 413 23.29 -14.42 -25.35
CA LYS A 413 24.34 -15.03 -24.56
C LYS A 413 24.38 -14.34 -23.20
N PHE A 414 24.16 -15.10 -22.14
CA PHE A 414 24.35 -14.70 -20.76
C PHE A 414 25.66 -15.27 -20.23
N SER A 415 26.55 -14.42 -19.72
CA SER A 415 27.85 -14.84 -19.21
C SER A 415 28.29 -14.05 -18.00
N PHE A 416 29.08 -14.68 -17.13
CA PHE A 416 29.67 -14.07 -15.94
C PHE A 416 30.82 -14.94 -15.40
N GLU A 417 31.59 -14.37 -14.47
CA GLU A 417 32.57 -15.12 -13.66
C GLU A 417 32.10 -15.15 -12.21
N ALA A 418 32.23 -16.32 -11.56
CA ALA A 418 31.89 -16.47 -10.16
C ALA A 418 32.75 -17.54 -9.46
N TYR A 419 32.89 -17.37 -8.13
CA TYR A 419 33.38 -18.39 -7.22
C TYR A 419 32.71 -18.26 -5.85
N ALA A 420 32.88 -19.22 -4.98
CA ALA A 420 32.47 -19.14 -3.60
C ALA A 420 33.61 -19.49 -2.63
N GLU A 421 33.61 -18.95 -1.40
CA GLU A 421 34.65 -19.26 -0.40
C GLU A 421 34.64 -20.73 0.05
N GLU A 422 33.50 -21.43 -0.12
CA GLU A 422 33.33 -22.88 0.03
C GLU A 422 32.42 -23.38 -1.10
N GLU A 423 32.58 -24.64 -1.52
CA GLU A 423 31.76 -25.22 -2.58
C GLU A 423 30.26 -25.08 -2.27
N ARG A 424 29.49 -24.53 -3.22
CA ARG A 424 28.03 -24.37 -3.10
C ARG A 424 27.36 -24.25 -4.47
N GLN A 425 26.04 -24.26 -4.49
CA GLN A 425 25.26 -24.00 -5.70
C GLN A 425 24.72 -22.56 -5.75
N MET A 426 24.47 -22.11 -6.96
CA MET A 426 23.75 -20.89 -7.32
C MET A 426 22.91 -21.15 -8.56
N LYS A 427 21.79 -20.43 -8.73
CA LYS A 427 20.94 -20.54 -9.92
C LYS A 427 20.84 -19.18 -10.64
N PRO A 428 21.64 -18.96 -11.69
CA PRO A 428 21.45 -17.80 -12.56
C PRO A 428 20.24 -18.01 -13.45
N ALA A 429 19.52 -16.92 -13.77
CA ALA A 429 18.38 -16.93 -14.69
C ALA A 429 18.24 -15.60 -15.44
N VAL A 430 17.45 -15.63 -16.53
CA VAL A 430 16.87 -14.44 -17.17
C VAL A 430 15.36 -14.64 -17.20
N THR A 431 14.61 -13.76 -16.59
CA THR A 431 13.18 -13.90 -16.30
C THR A 431 12.37 -12.73 -16.82
N ALA A 432 11.05 -12.88 -16.85
CA ALA A 432 10.06 -11.86 -17.20
C ALA A 432 9.22 -11.49 -15.96
N PRO A 433 9.57 -10.45 -15.18
CA PRO A 433 8.82 -10.05 -14.00
C PRO A 433 7.35 -9.74 -14.29
N ASP A 434 7.06 -9.14 -15.44
CA ASP A 434 5.73 -8.67 -15.82
C ASP A 434 4.89 -9.74 -16.54
N VAL A 435 5.45 -10.91 -16.81
CA VAL A 435 4.78 -12.01 -17.51
C VAL A 435 4.86 -13.29 -16.68
N ASP A 436 4.17 -13.29 -15.54
CA ASP A 436 4.06 -14.44 -14.61
C ASP A 436 5.40 -15.12 -14.29
N TRP A 437 6.50 -14.35 -14.28
CA TRP A 437 7.85 -14.83 -13.97
C TRP A 437 8.33 -15.97 -14.89
N ILE A 438 7.87 -15.98 -16.16
CA ILE A 438 8.40 -16.94 -17.12
C ILE A 438 9.92 -16.80 -17.25
N ARG A 439 10.59 -17.87 -17.66
CA ARG A 439 12.04 -17.92 -17.74
C ARG A 439 12.46 -17.98 -19.19
N TYR A 440 13.14 -16.94 -19.64
CA TYR A 440 13.76 -16.92 -20.98
C TYR A 440 14.97 -17.82 -21.04
N PHE A 441 15.75 -17.81 -19.96
CA PHE A 441 16.81 -18.78 -19.71
C PHE A 441 16.40 -19.59 -18.47
N PRO A 442 16.18 -20.93 -18.62
CA PRO A 442 15.69 -21.76 -17.51
C PRO A 442 16.73 -21.88 -16.39
N ASP A 443 16.25 -21.90 -15.16
CA ASP A 443 17.04 -22.12 -13.95
C ASP A 443 17.95 -23.33 -14.11
N THR A 444 19.22 -23.08 -14.29
CA THR A 444 20.24 -24.13 -14.34
C THR A 444 21.12 -24.00 -13.11
N PRO A 445 21.03 -24.93 -12.13
CA PRO A 445 21.95 -24.92 -11.01
C PRO A 445 23.38 -25.05 -11.50
N ILE A 446 24.24 -24.18 -11.00
CA ILE A 446 25.68 -24.26 -11.23
C ILE A 446 26.40 -24.59 -9.93
N ASP A 447 27.49 -25.35 -9.99
CA ASP A 447 28.36 -25.65 -8.87
C ASP A 447 29.50 -24.64 -8.85
N LEU A 448 29.55 -23.83 -7.79
CA LEU A 448 30.66 -22.91 -7.53
C LEU A 448 31.75 -23.63 -6.73
N THR A 449 32.98 -23.47 -7.19
CA THR A 449 34.20 -23.91 -6.47
C THR A 449 34.87 -22.73 -5.81
N THR A 450 36.01 -22.95 -5.15
CA THR A 450 36.83 -21.92 -4.53
C THR A 450 37.75 -21.18 -5.50
N ASP A 451 37.73 -21.53 -6.78
CA ASP A 451 38.46 -20.86 -7.83
C ASP A 451 37.48 -20.15 -8.78
N TRP A 452 37.90 -19.02 -9.38
CA TRP A 452 37.10 -18.33 -10.40
C TRP A 452 36.78 -19.24 -11.57
N GLN A 453 35.48 -19.30 -11.92
CA GLN A 453 34.94 -20.06 -13.04
C GLN A 453 34.19 -19.10 -13.95
N THR A 454 34.29 -19.34 -15.28
CA THR A 454 33.48 -18.62 -16.28
C THR A 454 32.28 -19.47 -16.63
N PHE A 455 31.10 -18.86 -16.61
CA PHE A 455 29.85 -19.48 -17.02
C PHE A 455 29.30 -18.76 -18.25
N GLU A 456 28.87 -19.52 -19.25
CA GLU A 456 28.32 -19.01 -20.49
C GLU A 456 27.09 -19.84 -20.87
N PHE A 457 25.99 -19.16 -21.22
CA PHE A 457 24.72 -19.77 -21.61
C PHE A 457 24.19 -19.08 -22.84
N GLU A 458 23.83 -19.83 -23.87
CA GLU A 458 23.14 -19.32 -25.05
C GLU A 458 21.69 -19.80 -25.03
N PHE A 459 20.75 -18.95 -25.38
CA PHE A 459 19.35 -19.30 -25.50
C PHE A 459 18.66 -18.48 -26.59
N ASP A 460 17.62 -19.06 -27.19
CA ASP A 460 16.79 -18.43 -28.19
C ASP A 460 15.57 -17.79 -27.51
N MET A 461 15.31 -16.52 -27.76
CA MET A 461 14.13 -15.83 -27.27
C MET A 461 12.90 -16.25 -28.09
N THR A 462 12.16 -17.24 -27.63
CA THR A 462 10.96 -17.78 -28.28
C THR A 462 9.68 -17.10 -27.90
N GLU A 463 9.66 -16.48 -26.72
CA GLU A 463 8.51 -15.78 -26.17
C GLU A 463 8.29 -14.42 -26.88
N ALA A 464 7.16 -13.78 -26.62
CA ALA A 464 6.90 -12.43 -27.10
C ALA A 464 7.97 -11.45 -26.60
N SER A 465 8.27 -10.40 -27.39
CA SER A 465 9.23 -9.39 -26.98
C SER A 465 8.81 -8.74 -25.67
N ASP A 466 9.79 -8.55 -24.79
CA ASP A 466 9.66 -7.98 -23.47
C ASP A 466 10.74 -6.91 -23.26
N ASP A 467 10.39 -5.75 -22.78
CA ASP A 467 11.31 -4.64 -22.54
C ASP A 467 11.78 -4.58 -21.06
N ASN A 468 11.25 -5.47 -20.21
CA ASN A 468 11.61 -5.60 -18.80
C ASN A 468 12.12 -6.99 -18.40
N GLY A 469 12.87 -7.64 -19.28
CA GLY A 469 13.60 -8.84 -18.89
C GLY A 469 14.52 -8.59 -17.71
N ARG A 470 14.76 -9.57 -16.85
CA ARG A 470 15.57 -9.43 -15.64
C ARG A 470 16.66 -10.50 -15.55
N VAL A 471 17.92 -10.06 -15.48
CA VAL A 471 19.03 -10.90 -15.07
C VAL A 471 18.98 -11.10 -13.57
N GLU A 472 19.11 -12.35 -13.11
CA GLU A 472 19.07 -12.67 -11.70
C GLU A 472 19.99 -13.82 -11.30
N PHE A 473 20.49 -13.73 -10.06
CA PHE A 473 21.26 -14.78 -9.40
C PHE A 473 20.51 -15.19 -8.13
N ASN A 474 20.00 -16.43 -8.10
CA ASN A 474 19.24 -16.98 -7.01
C ASN A 474 20.15 -17.81 -6.09
N MET A 475 20.29 -17.42 -4.83
CA MET A 475 21.24 -17.98 -3.87
C MET A 475 20.56 -18.51 -2.60
N GLY A 476 19.25 -18.32 -2.46
CA GLY A 476 18.45 -18.83 -1.36
C GLY A 476 18.25 -20.35 -1.41
N ASN A 477 17.83 -20.94 -0.30
CA ASN A 477 17.48 -22.35 -0.11
C ASN A 477 18.52 -23.38 -0.66
N GLN A 478 19.78 -22.98 -0.82
CA GLN A 478 20.86 -23.83 -1.31
C GLN A 478 21.60 -24.56 -0.16
N LYS A 479 21.09 -24.42 1.08
CA LYS A 479 21.66 -25.04 2.31
C LYS A 479 23.13 -24.69 2.56
N SER A 480 23.58 -23.55 2.09
CA SER A 480 24.91 -23.00 2.28
C SER A 480 24.85 -21.51 2.53
N THR A 481 25.70 -21.02 3.40
CA THR A 481 25.92 -19.60 3.70
C THR A 481 27.29 -19.11 3.21
N ALA A 482 28.02 -19.92 2.43
CA ALA A 482 29.31 -19.52 1.90
C ALA A 482 29.21 -18.25 1.07
N THR A 483 30.13 -17.33 1.26
CA THR A 483 30.23 -16.07 0.51
C THR A 483 30.40 -16.35 -1.00
N ILE A 484 29.65 -15.63 -1.84
CA ILE A 484 29.76 -15.70 -3.30
C ILE A 484 30.37 -14.41 -3.82
N HIS A 485 31.23 -14.57 -4.82
CA HIS A 485 31.85 -13.48 -5.57
C HIS A 485 31.43 -13.58 -7.03
N ILE A 486 30.99 -12.47 -7.64
CA ILE A 486 30.55 -12.39 -9.04
C ILE A 486 31.20 -11.18 -9.69
N ARG A 487 31.58 -11.33 -10.97
CA ARG A 487 32.09 -10.23 -11.82
C ARG A 487 31.86 -10.51 -13.28
N ASN A 488 32.12 -9.52 -14.13
CA ASN A 488 32.08 -9.60 -15.59
C ASN A 488 30.74 -10.14 -16.11
N VAL A 489 29.62 -9.66 -15.56
CA VAL A 489 28.28 -10.06 -15.96
C VAL A 489 27.90 -9.42 -17.29
N ARG A 490 27.44 -10.21 -18.23
CA ARG A 490 27.07 -9.76 -19.56
C ARG A 490 25.82 -10.48 -20.06
N LEU A 491 24.94 -9.70 -20.71
CA LEU A 491 23.85 -10.20 -21.53
C LEU A 491 23.96 -9.54 -22.90
N GLU A 492 24.13 -10.32 -23.95
CA GLU A 492 24.42 -9.85 -25.31
C GLU A 492 23.54 -10.57 -26.34
N VAL A 493 23.14 -9.85 -27.41
CA VAL A 493 22.59 -10.52 -28.60
C VAL A 493 23.74 -11.12 -29.37
N VAL A 494 23.61 -12.42 -29.72
CA VAL A 494 24.57 -13.14 -30.58
C VAL A 494 23.94 -13.44 -31.94
N GLU A 495 24.74 -13.35 -33.01
CA GLU A 495 24.28 -13.57 -34.39
C GLU A 495 23.97 -15.05 -34.70
#